data_45d44e43f119547c9a0dbfe09ad8b118
#
_entry.id   45d44e43f119547c9a0dbfe09ad8b118
#
_cell.length_a   1.000
_cell.length_b   1.000
_cell.length_c   1.000
_cell.angle_alpha   90.00
_cell.angle_beta   90.00
_cell.angle_gamma   90.00
#
_symmetry.space_group_name_H-M   'P 1'
#
loop_
_entity.id
_entity.type
_entity.pdbx_description
1 polymer ?
#
loop_
_entity_poly.entity_id
_entity_poly.type
_entity_poly.pdbx_seq_one_letter_code
_entity_poly.pdbx_strand_id
1 'polypeptide(L)'
;MCVIGAGCRYGLPMRLGVLDIGSNTVHLLLVDAHYGAAPIPASKLKMPLRLAEHLTPDGRIDDLAVDELIGFIREGQQLSEDKGATEVMVFATSAIREAGNGEDVLRRVHDATGVSIDVLTGESEARMTFLAVRRWFGWSTGRLLVVDIGGGSLELASGVDEEPDVAVSLPLGAGRMTRAHLVGDPPTSDSIRDLRRHVRAEIASVTGRILRAGEPSIAVATSKTFRQL
;
A
#
# COMPACT_ATOMS: atom_id res chain seq x y z
N MET A 1 3.39 -2.29 -19.80
CA MET A 1 3.79 -3.62 -20.27
C MET A 1 3.67 -4.53 -19.07
N CYS A 2 2.60 -5.32 -19.04
CA CYS A 2 2.27 -6.18 -17.90
C CYS A 2 3.30 -7.30 -17.85
N VAL A 3 4.19 -7.30 -16.87
CA VAL A 3 5.01 -8.48 -16.56
C VAL A 3 4.15 -9.37 -15.67
N ILE A 4 3.22 -10.08 -16.31
CA ILE A 4 2.63 -11.26 -15.70
C ILE A 4 3.60 -12.38 -16.08
N GLY A 5 4.35 -12.86 -15.09
CA GLY A 5 5.22 -14.03 -15.22
C GLY A 5 4.47 -15.20 -15.83
N ALA A 6 5.19 -15.95 -16.64
CA ALA A 6 4.75 -17.08 -17.46
C ALA A 6 3.68 -17.96 -16.80
N GLY A 7 2.47 -18.00 -17.37
CA GLY A 7 1.51 -19.02 -17.02
C GLY A 7 0.04 -18.66 -17.10
N CYS A 8 -0.36 -17.48 -17.56
CA CYS A 8 -1.78 -17.19 -17.75
C CYS A 8 -2.36 -18.11 -18.82
N ARG A 9 -2.89 -19.27 -18.41
CA ARG A 9 -3.72 -20.10 -19.29
C ARG A 9 -5.02 -19.33 -19.51
N TYR A 10 -5.11 -18.64 -20.63
CA TYR A 10 -6.33 -17.97 -21.08
C TYR A 10 -7.52 -18.92 -21.00
N GLY A 11 -8.47 -18.66 -20.11
CA GLY A 11 -9.79 -19.25 -20.15
C GLY A 11 -10.31 -19.99 -18.90
N LEU A 12 -9.48 -20.32 -17.91
CA LEU A 12 -10.00 -20.93 -16.70
C LEU A 12 -10.06 -19.92 -15.55
N PRO A 13 -11.16 -19.84 -14.80
CA PRO A 13 -11.21 -19.05 -13.58
C PRO A 13 -10.15 -19.56 -12.60
N MET A 14 -9.30 -18.67 -12.13
CA MET A 14 -8.30 -19.01 -11.11
C MET A 14 -8.55 -18.18 -9.87
N ARG A 15 -8.40 -18.78 -8.70
CA ARG A 15 -8.45 -18.05 -7.44
C ARG A 15 -7.05 -17.62 -7.05
N LEU A 16 -6.88 -16.31 -6.85
CA LEU A 16 -5.62 -15.70 -6.44
C LEU A 16 -5.75 -15.16 -5.02
N GLY A 17 -4.72 -15.39 -4.22
CA GLY A 17 -4.50 -14.67 -2.96
C GLY A 17 -3.64 -13.44 -3.20
N VAL A 18 -4.02 -12.32 -2.60
CA VAL A 18 -3.19 -11.12 -2.54
C VAL A 18 -3.04 -10.72 -1.08
N LEU A 19 -1.83 -10.83 -0.55
CA LEU A 19 -1.52 -10.46 0.82
C LEU A 19 -0.73 -9.16 0.79
N ASP A 20 -1.32 -8.11 1.37
CA ASP A 20 -0.76 -6.77 1.46
C ASP A 20 -0.32 -6.47 2.89
N ILE A 21 0.96 -6.18 3.08
CA ILE A 21 1.57 -5.84 4.37
C ILE A 21 1.77 -4.33 4.41
N GLY A 22 0.75 -3.65 4.93
CA GLY A 22 0.78 -2.21 5.14
C GLY A 22 1.32 -1.79 6.51
N SER A 23 1.51 -0.50 6.72
CA SER A 23 2.03 0.06 7.98
C SER A 23 1.12 -0.17 9.20
N ASN A 24 -0.19 -0.26 9.01
CA ASN A 24 -1.17 -0.40 10.08
C ASN A 24 -1.88 -1.75 10.09
N THR A 25 -2.00 -2.38 8.94
CA THR A 25 -2.80 -3.61 8.78
C THR A 25 -2.19 -4.50 7.74
N VAL A 26 -2.33 -5.81 7.97
CA VAL A 26 -2.06 -6.84 6.96
C VAL A 26 -3.39 -7.37 6.45
N HIS A 27 -3.52 -7.46 5.14
CA HIS A 27 -4.74 -7.90 4.48
C HIS A 27 -4.45 -9.05 3.54
N LEU A 28 -5.22 -10.12 3.64
CA LEU A 28 -5.32 -11.13 2.60
C LEU A 28 -6.67 -10.97 1.89
N LEU A 29 -6.64 -10.88 0.58
CA LEU A 29 -7.81 -10.90 -0.29
C LEU A 29 -7.71 -12.14 -1.19
N LEU A 30 -8.77 -12.95 -1.24
CA LEU A 30 -8.91 -14.00 -2.24
C LEU A 30 -9.87 -13.52 -3.33
N VAL A 31 -9.40 -13.50 -4.56
CA VAL A 31 -10.15 -12.99 -5.71
C VAL A 31 -10.28 -14.08 -6.78
N ASP A 32 -11.45 -14.18 -7.40
CA ASP A 32 -11.66 -15.02 -8.57
C ASP A 32 -11.26 -14.21 -9.81
N ALA A 33 -10.11 -14.56 -10.39
CA ALA A 33 -9.53 -13.86 -11.51
C ALA A 33 -9.90 -14.57 -12.82
N HIS A 34 -10.63 -13.88 -13.68
CA HIS A 34 -10.90 -14.29 -15.06
C HIS A 34 -11.08 -13.02 -15.93
N TYR A 35 -11.04 -13.18 -17.24
CA TYR A 35 -11.26 -12.05 -18.13
C TYR A 35 -12.64 -11.42 -17.92
N GLY A 36 -12.68 -10.12 -17.65
CA GLY A 36 -13.90 -9.37 -17.35
C GLY A 36 -14.45 -9.53 -15.92
N ALA A 37 -13.76 -10.23 -15.04
CA ALA A 37 -14.15 -10.33 -13.64
C ALA A 37 -14.10 -8.95 -12.95
N ALA A 38 -15.14 -8.65 -12.17
CA ALA A 38 -15.07 -7.55 -11.23
C ALA A 38 -14.09 -7.90 -10.09
N PRO A 39 -13.26 -6.97 -9.60
CA PRO A 39 -12.30 -7.22 -8.54
C PRO A 39 -12.99 -7.28 -7.16
N ILE A 40 -13.96 -8.18 -7.02
CA ILE A 40 -14.72 -8.40 -5.78
C ILE A 40 -14.08 -9.56 -5.03
N PRO A 41 -13.57 -9.35 -3.80
CA PRO A 41 -12.99 -10.44 -3.03
C PRO A 41 -14.02 -11.55 -2.72
N ALA A 42 -13.68 -12.80 -3.05
CA ALA A 42 -14.43 -13.98 -2.65
C ALA A 42 -14.28 -14.25 -1.14
N SER A 43 -13.14 -13.88 -0.56
CA SER A 43 -12.87 -13.96 0.88
C SER A 43 -11.84 -12.92 1.27
N LYS A 44 -11.81 -12.56 2.55
CA LYS A 44 -10.84 -11.63 3.11
C LYS A 44 -10.46 -12.01 4.54
N LEU A 45 -9.19 -11.82 4.88
CA LEU A 45 -8.66 -11.88 6.23
C LEU A 45 -7.92 -10.57 6.50
N LYS A 46 -8.07 -10.02 7.69
CA LYS A 46 -7.44 -8.75 8.07
C LYS A 46 -6.96 -8.80 9.50
N MET A 47 -5.72 -8.38 9.72
CA MET A 47 -5.14 -8.21 11.04
C MET A 47 -4.60 -6.79 11.24
N PRO A 48 -4.90 -6.12 12.38
CA PRO A 48 -4.31 -4.84 12.74
C PRO A 48 -2.92 -5.07 13.35
N LEU A 49 -1.89 -5.25 12.52
CA LEU A 49 -0.53 -5.54 12.98
C LEU A 49 0.21 -4.28 13.46
N ARG A 50 -0.17 -3.09 12.97
CA ARG A 50 0.39 -1.78 13.36
C ARG A 50 1.92 -1.70 13.38
N LEU A 51 2.57 -2.27 12.37
CA LEU A 51 4.04 -2.32 12.27
C LEU A 51 4.74 -0.99 12.59
N ALA A 52 4.07 0.12 12.24
CA ALA A 52 4.59 1.44 12.53
C ALA A 52 4.65 1.78 14.03
N GLU A 53 3.84 1.14 14.88
CA GLU A 53 3.87 1.30 16.34
C GLU A 53 4.92 0.37 16.99
N HIS A 54 5.36 -0.65 16.28
CA HIS A 54 6.37 -1.63 16.67
C HIS A 54 7.79 -1.28 16.18
N LEU A 55 8.00 -0.03 15.79
CA LEU A 55 9.34 0.46 15.47
C LEU A 55 10.06 0.84 16.76
N THR A 56 11.22 0.24 16.95
CA THR A 56 12.16 0.62 18.01
C THR A 56 12.73 2.03 17.77
N PRO A 57 13.36 2.68 18.75
CA PRO A 57 13.93 4.03 18.59
C PRO A 57 14.96 4.15 17.45
N ASP A 58 15.64 3.04 17.11
CA ASP A 58 16.60 2.94 15.99
C ASP A 58 15.94 2.57 14.65
N GLY A 59 14.60 2.59 14.59
CA GLY A 59 13.84 2.37 13.35
C GLY A 59 13.72 0.92 12.88
N ARG A 60 13.92 -0.04 13.78
CA ARG A 60 13.79 -1.48 13.49
C ARG A 60 12.42 -1.99 13.91
N ILE A 61 11.86 -2.94 13.18
CA ILE A 61 10.66 -3.68 13.60
C ILE A 61 11.07 -4.65 14.72
N ASP A 62 10.34 -4.64 15.82
CA ASP A 62 10.62 -5.53 16.96
C ASP A 62 10.30 -7.00 16.66
N ASP A 63 10.86 -7.90 17.45
CA ASP A 63 10.72 -9.35 17.23
C ASP A 63 9.26 -9.81 17.40
N LEU A 64 8.51 -9.21 18.30
CA LEU A 64 7.11 -9.55 18.55
C LEU A 64 6.27 -9.32 17.29
N ALA A 65 6.41 -8.16 16.66
CA ALA A 65 5.69 -7.84 15.44
C ALA A 65 6.11 -8.74 14.26
N VAL A 66 7.38 -9.15 14.20
CA VAL A 66 7.83 -10.11 13.18
C VAL A 66 7.19 -11.47 13.40
N ASP A 67 7.11 -11.95 14.65
CA ASP A 67 6.50 -13.25 14.97
C ASP A 67 4.97 -13.22 14.71
N GLU A 68 4.30 -12.11 15.02
CA GLU A 68 2.89 -11.91 14.67
C GLU A 68 2.66 -11.89 13.16
N LEU A 69 3.54 -11.24 12.39
CA LEU A 69 3.49 -11.24 10.93
C LEU A 69 3.63 -12.65 10.36
N ILE A 70 4.60 -13.43 10.86
CA ILE A 70 4.80 -14.83 10.48
C ILE A 70 3.54 -15.66 10.77
N GLY A 71 2.96 -15.48 11.95
CA GLY A 71 1.71 -16.14 12.35
C GLY A 71 0.57 -15.84 11.38
N PHE A 72 0.38 -14.58 11.02
CA PHE A 72 -0.65 -14.16 10.08
C PHE A 72 -0.42 -14.71 8.66
N ILE A 73 0.82 -14.71 8.19
CA ILE A 73 1.14 -15.28 6.87
C ILE A 73 0.80 -16.76 6.83
N ARG A 74 1.10 -17.55 7.88
CA ARG A 74 0.72 -18.97 7.98
C ARG A 74 -0.79 -19.16 7.96
N GLU A 75 -1.54 -18.35 8.72
CA GLU A 75 -3.01 -18.37 8.71
C GLU A 75 -3.53 -18.03 7.31
N GLY A 76 -2.94 -17.04 6.66
CA GLY A 76 -3.28 -16.65 5.29
C GLY A 76 -3.00 -17.75 4.26
N GLN A 77 -1.88 -18.46 4.37
CA GLN A 77 -1.57 -19.63 3.52
C GLN A 77 -2.63 -20.73 3.70
N GLN A 78 -2.92 -21.10 4.95
CA GLN A 78 -3.91 -22.13 5.24
C GLN A 78 -5.29 -21.76 4.69
N LEU A 79 -5.74 -20.51 4.92
CA LEU A 79 -7.01 -20.03 4.36
C LEU A 79 -7.02 -20.07 2.84
N SER A 80 -5.90 -19.71 2.21
CA SER A 80 -5.77 -19.72 0.76
C SER A 80 -5.87 -21.13 0.19
N GLU A 81 -5.21 -22.11 0.80
CA GLU A 81 -5.30 -23.53 0.46
C GLU A 81 -6.73 -24.07 0.64
N ASP A 82 -7.35 -23.82 1.79
CA ASP A 82 -8.72 -24.27 2.11
C ASP A 82 -9.75 -23.69 1.12
N LYS A 83 -9.49 -22.53 0.58
CA LYS A 83 -10.35 -21.86 -0.40
C LYS A 83 -9.95 -22.14 -1.85
N GLY A 84 -8.94 -22.99 -2.09
CA GLY A 84 -8.52 -23.40 -3.42
C GLY A 84 -7.83 -22.29 -4.22
N ALA A 85 -7.09 -21.40 -3.55
CA ALA A 85 -6.23 -20.44 -4.25
C ALA A 85 -5.11 -21.18 -4.96
N THR A 86 -4.85 -20.81 -6.20
CA THR A 86 -3.80 -21.41 -7.06
C THR A 86 -2.44 -20.74 -6.85
N GLU A 87 -2.47 -19.50 -6.37
CA GLU A 87 -1.27 -18.68 -6.14
C GLU A 87 -1.57 -17.63 -5.05
N VAL A 88 -0.57 -17.30 -4.26
CA VAL A 88 -0.62 -16.19 -3.29
C VAL A 88 0.54 -15.24 -3.56
N MET A 89 0.21 -14.03 -3.96
CA MET A 89 1.16 -12.94 -4.12
C MET A 89 1.24 -12.16 -2.81
N VAL A 90 2.44 -11.86 -2.34
CA VAL A 90 2.66 -11.16 -1.08
C VAL A 90 3.47 -9.90 -1.32
N PHE A 91 2.89 -8.76 -0.93
CA PHE A 91 3.49 -7.45 -1.09
C PHE A 91 3.71 -6.78 0.26
N ALA A 92 4.78 -6.00 0.36
CA ALA A 92 5.01 -5.10 1.49
C ALA A 92 5.28 -3.68 0.99
N THR A 93 4.86 -2.72 1.79
CA THR A 93 4.98 -1.30 1.48
C THR A 93 5.91 -0.57 2.45
N SER A 94 5.68 0.70 2.73
CA SER A 94 6.58 1.59 3.46
C SER A 94 7.08 1.05 4.81
N ALA A 95 6.29 0.27 5.54
CA ALA A 95 6.68 -0.18 6.88
C ALA A 95 7.90 -1.12 6.86
N ILE A 96 7.94 -2.08 5.92
CA ILE A 96 9.07 -2.98 5.76
C ILE A 96 10.18 -2.33 4.93
N ARG A 97 9.81 -1.63 3.85
CA ARG A 97 10.75 -0.94 2.97
C ARG A 97 11.71 0.00 3.71
N GLU A 98 11.21 0.68 4.74
CA GLU A 98 11.94 1.73 5.45
C GLU A 98 12.48 1.27 6.81
N ALA A 99 12.17 0.06 7.22
CA ALA A 99 12.68 -0.49 8.48
C ALA A 99 14.19 -0.76 8.39
N GLY A 100 14.93 -0.38 9.43
CA GLY A 100 16.38 -0.60 9.53
C GLY A 100 16.79 -2.09 9.51
N ASN A 101 15.84 -2.99 9.75
CA ASN A 101 16.02 -4.45 9.67
C ASN A 101 15.09 -5.10 8.62
N GLY A 102 14.62 -4.36 7.62
CA GLY A 102 13.67 -4.87 6.64
C GLY A 102 14.13 -6.15 5.95
N GLU A 103 15.39 -6.22 5.51
CA GLU A 103 15.95 -7.44 4.89
C GLU A 103 15.98 -8.64 5.86
N ASP A 104 16.25 -8.42 7.14
CA ASP A 104 16.21 -9.47 8.16
C ASP A 104 14.78 -9.98 8.38
N VAL A 105 13.79 -9.07 8.41
CA VAL A 105 12.38 -9.43 8.49
C VAL A 105 11.96 -10.28 7.30
N LEU A 106 12.31 -9.89 6.08
CA LEU A 106 12.01 -10.64 4.85
C LEU A 106 12.61 -12.04 4.89
N ARG A 107 13.89 -12.17 5.30
CA ARG A 107 14.56 -13.46 5.45
C ARG A 107 13.87 -14.33 6.50
N ARG A 108 13.58 -13.81 7.69
CA ARG A 108 12.89 -14.54 8.77
C ARG A 108 11.51 -15.04 8.34
N VAL A 109 10.75 -14.22 7.63
CA VAL A 109 9.45 -14.63 7.08
C VAL A 109 9.66 -15.76 6.07
N HIS A 110 10.60 -15.62 5.15
CA HIS A 110 10.88 -16.65 4.15
C HIS A 110 11.29 -17.97 4.81
N ASP A 111 12.22 -17.94 5.76
CA ASP A 111 12.72 -19.12 6.47
C ASP A 111 11.60 -19.84 7.25
N ALA A 112 10.65 -19.07 7.80
CA ALA A 112 9.58 -19.60 8.63
C ALA A 112 8.36 -20.10 7.83
N THR A 113 8.12 -19.55 6.64
CA THR A 113 6.85 -19.76 5.89
C THR A 113 7.05 -20.22 4.44
N GLY A 114 8.28 -20.14 3.91
CA GLY A 114 8.56 -20.36 2.49
C GLY A 114 8.08 -19.24 1.56
N VAL A 115 7.47 -18.17 2.10
CA VAL A 115 6.91 -17.07 1.31
C VAL A 115 7.99 -16.04 1.00
N SER A 116 8.07 -15.64 -0.26
CA SER A 116 8.84 -14.46 -0.69
C SER A 116 7.92 -13.24 -0.75
N ILE A 117 8.35 -12.15 -0.14
CA ILE A 117 7.61 -10.89 -0.10
C ILE A 117 8.22 -9.92 -1.12
N ASP A 118 7.40 -9.41 -2.04
CA ASP A 118 7.79 -8.34 -2.94
C ASP A 118 7.63 -6.98 -2.27
N VAL A 119 8.74 -6.28 -2.05
CA VAL A 119 8.72 -4.93 -1.45
C VAL A 119 8.49 -3.89 -2.54
N LEU A 120 7.31 -3.27 -2.52
CA LEU A 120 6.95 -2.25 -3.50
C LEU A 120 7.75 -0.95 -3.26
N THR A 121 8.25 -0.36 -4.33
CA THR A 121 8.69 1.04 -4.28
C THR A 121 7.48 1.95 -4.10
N GLY A 122 7.66 3.13 -3.51
CA GLY A 122 6.55 4.07 -3.36
C GLY A 122 5.94 4.49 -4.70
N GLU A 123 6.74 4.57 -5.76
CA GLU A 123 6.24 4.83 -7.11
C GLU A 123 5.40 3.65 -7.64
N SER A 124 5.83 2.41 -7.42
CA SER A 124 5.05 1.22 -7.80
C SER A 124 3.72 1.16 -7.04
N GLU A 125 3.71 1.50 -5.75
CA GLU A 125 2.52 1.60 -4.92
C GLU A 125 1.54 2.65 -5.47
N ALA A 126 2.04 3.84 -5.83
CA ALA A 126 1.25 4.90 -6.46
C ALA A 126 0.64 4.45 -7.81
N ARG A 127 1.42 3.75 -8.66
CA ARG A 127 0.98 3.22 -9.96
C ARG A 127 -0.11 2.15 -9.80
N MET A 128 0.07 1.23 -8.87
CA MET A 128 -0.92 0.17 -8.61
C MET A 128 -2.25 0.73 -8.09
N THR A 129 -2.19 1.68 -7.14
CA THR A 129 -3.37 2.38 -6.62
C THR A 129 -4.06 3.17 -7.73
N PHE A 130 -3.31 3.87 -8.57
CA PHE A 130 -3.85 4.59 -9.71
C PHE A 130 -4.58 3.64 -10.68
N LEU A 131 -3.97 2.51 -11.04
CA LEU A 131 -4.57 1.51 -11.92
C LEU A 131 -5.90 0.99 -11.37
N ALA A 132 -5.95 0.68 -10.06
CA ALA A 132 -7.17 0.23 -9.40
C ALA A 132 -8.29 1.29 -9.48
N VAL A 133 -7.96 2.55 -9.21
CA VAL A 133 -8.89 3.69 -9.30
C VAL A 133 -9.34 3.92 -10.75
N ARG A 134 -8.41 3.86 -11.71
CA ARG A 134 -8.70 4.00 -13.14
C ARG A 134 -9.70 2.96 -13.61
N ARG A 135 -9.51 1.71 -13.22
CA ARG A 135 -10.44 0.62 -13.60
C ARG A 135 -11.80 0.75 -12.92
N TRP A 136 -11.85 1.30 -11.71
CA TRP A 136 -13.11 1.57 -11.01
C TRP A 136 -13.93 2.67 -11.68
N PHE A 137 -13.31 3.79 -12.06
CA PHE A 137 -14.00 4.94 -12.69
C PHE A 137 -14.16 4.81 -14.19
N GLY A 138 -13.34 4.02 -14.86
CA GLY A 138 -13.32 3.86 -16.31
C GLY A 138 -12.67 5.05 -17.05
N TRP A 139 -12.47 4.88 -18.34
CA TRP A 139 -11.69 5.83 -19.16
C TRP A 139 -12.47 7.10 -19.53
N SER A 140 -13.81 7.04 -19.51
CA SER A 140 -14.68 8.20 -19.82
C SER A 140 -14.54 9.35 -18.81
N THR A 141 -13.94 9.12 -17.65
CA THR A 141 -13.73 10.15 -16.62
C THR A 141 -12.61 11.14 -16.94
N GLY A 142 -11.88 10.93 -18.03
CA GLY A 142 -10.75 11.79 -18.40
C GLY A 142 -9.55 11.66 -17.44
N ARG A 143 -8.82 12.74 -17.22
CA ARG A 143 -7.64 12.75 -16.35
C ARG A 143 -8.03 12.59 -14.89
N LEU A 144 -7.44 11.59 -14.23
CA LEU A 144 -7.55 11.40 -12.78
C LEU A 144 -6.33 11.96 -12.05
N LEU A 145 -6.56 12.49 -10.86
CA LEU A 145 -5.55 12.65 -9.82
C LEU A 145 -5.93 11.73 -8.66
N VAL A 146 -5.10 10.78 -8.34
CA VAL A 146 -5.27 9.89 -7.19
C VAL A 146 -4.37 10.36 -6.06
N VAL A 147 -4.93 10.45 -4.86
CA VAL A 147 -4.26 10.84 -3.62
C VAL A 147 -4.52 9.77 -2.58
N ASP A 148 -3.49 9.09 -2.13
CA ASP A 148 -3.57 8.05 -1.09
C ASP A 148 -2.70 8.42 0.11
N ILE A 149 -3.32 8.60 1.28
CA ILE A 149 -2.59 8.85 2.54
C ILE A 149 -2.60 7.59 3.38
N GLY A 150 -1.51 6.83 3.28
CA GLY A 150 -1.28 5.65 4.09
C GLY A 150 -0.80 5.96 5.52
N GLY A 151 -0.31 4.94 6.21
CA GLY A 151 0.30 5.11 7.53
C GLY A 151 1.72 5.70 7.49
N GLY A 152 2.53 5.32 6.50
CA GLY A 152 3.92 5.72 6.34
C GLY A 152 4.18 6.75 5.24
N SER A 153 3.38 6.74 4.17
CA SER A 153 3.59 7.52 2.95
C SER A 153 2.31 8.17 2.44
N LEU A 154 2.48 9.11 1.52
CA LEU A 154 1.46 9.73 0.68
C LEU A 154 1.81 9.46 -0.77
N GLU A 155 0.95 8.78 -1.48
CA GLU A 155 1.07 8.52 -2.91
C GLU A 155 0.22 9.50 -3.70
N LEU A 156 0.81 10.02 -4.81
CA LEU A 156 0.15 10.88 -5.77
C LEU A 156 0.38 10.33 -7.17
N ALA A 157 -0.68 10.12 -7.93
CA ALA A 157 -0.57 9.72 -9.33
C ALA A 157 -1.60 10.43 -10.18
N SER A 158 -1.22 10.83 -11.40
CA SER A 158 -2.13 11.46 -12.36
C SER A 158 -1.90 10.93 -13.76
N GLY A 159 -3.00 10.72 -14.49
CA GLY A 159 -2.96 10.20 -15.86
C GLY A 159 -4.34 10.00 -16.45
N VAL A 160 -4.36 9.56 -17.72
CA VAL A 160 -5.59 9.29 -18.49
C VAL A 160 -5.77 7.82 -18.81
N ASP A 161 -4.69 7.05 -18.90
CA ASP A 161 -4.69 5.63 -19.24
C ASP A 161 -4.47 4.75 -18.00
N GLU A 162 -4.20 3.46 -18.18
CA GLU A 162 -3.87 2.52 -17.10
C GLU A 162 -2.55 2.89 -16.41
N GLU A 163 -1.60 3.37 -17.19
CA GLU A 163 -0.31 3.85 -16.67
C GLU A 163 -0.41 5.36 -16.45
N PRO A 164 -0.13 5.85 -15.22
CA PRO A 164 -0.18 7.29 -14.95
C PRO A 164 1.01 8.02 -15.60
N ASP A 165 0.78 9.24 -16.06
CA ASP A 165 1.82 10.13 -16.61
C ASP A 165 2.83 10.54 -15.52
N VAL A 166 2.37 10.60 -14.27
CA VAL A 166 3.19 10.91 -13.09
C VAL A 166 2.74 10.06 -11.92
N ALA A 167 3.70 9.47 -11.22
CA ALA A 167 3.52 8.78 -9.96
C ALA A 167 4.65 9.19 -9.02
N VAL A 168 4.31 9.53 -7.79
CA VAL A 168 5.26 9.94 -6.75
C VAL A 168 4.78 9.43 -5.40
N SER A 169 5.73 9.16 -4.51
CA SER A 169 5.48 8.85 -3.11
C SER A 169 6.29 9.81 -2.23
N LEU A 170 5.65 10.33 -1.20
CA LEU A 170 6.23 11.24 -0.21
C LEU A 170 6.15 10.61 1.18
N PRO A 171 7.11 10.88 2.08
CA PRO A 171 7.11 10.33 3.45
C PRO A 171 6.10 11.08 4.36
N LEU A 172 4.87 11.25 3.89
CA LEU A 172 3.80 12.04 4.52
C LEU A 172 2.62 11.19 5.00
N GLY A 173 2.86 9.93 5.36
CA GLY A 173 1.80 9.09 5.92
C GLY A 173 1.32 9.59 7.30
N ALA A 174 0.03 9.40 7.59
CA ALA A 174 -0.62 9.93 8.80
C ALA A 174 0.08 9.48 10.09
N GLY A 175 0.38 8.20 10.23
CA GLY A 175 1.06 7.67 11.41
C GLY A 175 2.50 8.19 11.55
N ARG A 176 3.22 8.33 10.44
CA ARG A 176 4.56 8.93 10.43
C ARG A 176 4.51 10.38 10.90
N MET A 177 3.61 11.17 10.35
CA MET A 177 3.47 12.60 10.69
C MET A 177 3.08 12.80 12.14
N THR A 178 2.18 11.98 12.66
CA THR A 178 1.79 12.02 14.07
C THR A 178 3.00 11.77 14.97
N ARG A 179 3.76 10.70 14.74
CA ARG A 179 4.94 10.39 15.58
C ARG A 179 6.06 11.41 15.49
N ALA A 180 6.30 11.95 14.29
CA ALA A 180 7.43 12.84 14.07
C ALA A 180 7.16 14.30 14.53
N HIS A 181 5.92 14.76 14.47
CA HIS A 181 5.60 16.17 14.63
C HIS A 181 4.58 16.48 15.71
N LEU A 182 3.68 15.55 16.07
CA LEU A 182 2.63 15.83 17.04
C LEU A 182 3.01 15.27 18.42
N VAL A 183 3.52 16.13 19.27
CA VAL A 183 3.89 15.80 20.66
C VAL A 183 2.74 16.17 21.60
N GLY A 184 2.36 15.21 22.45
CA GLY A 184 1.27 15.39 23.44
C GLY A 184 -0.12 15.13 22.86
N ASP A 185 -1.08 15.00 23.75
CA ASP A 185 -2.50 14.86 23.41
C ASP A 185 -3.33 15.77 24.36
N PRO A 186 -3.91 16.87 23.87
CA PRO A 186 -3.86 17.37 22.49
C PRO A 186 -2.49 17.96 22.09
N PRO A 187 -2.16 17.95 20.78
CA PRO A 187 -0.90 18.52 20.31
C PRO A 187 -0.86 20.03 20.44
N THR A 188 0.33 20.60 20.61
CA THR A 188 0.50 22.05 20.77
C THR A 188 0.26 22.80 19.44
N SER A 189 -0.15 24.08 19.52
CA SER A 189 -0.33 24.92 18.35
C SER A 189 0.96 25.09 17.53
N ASP A 190 2.12 25.06 18.17
CA ASP A 190 3.42 25.17 17.50
C ASP A 190 3.74 23.88 16.74
N SER A 191 3.54 22.72 17.34
CA SER A 191 3.73 21.42 16.66
C SER A 191 2.82 21.29 15.43
N ILE A 192 1.56 21.73 15.52
CA ILE A 192 0.63 21.76 14.40
C ILE A 192 1.12 22.70 13.29
N ARG A 193 1.66 23.88 13.65
CA ARG A 193 2.20 24.85 12.68
C ARG A 193 3.42 24.28 11.95
N ASP A 194 4.31 23.60 12.68
CA ASP A 194 5.51 23.01 12.14
C ASP A 194 5.16 21.83 11.20
N LEU A 195 4.23 20.97 11.59
CA LEU A 195 3.68 19.93 10.73
C LEU A 195 3.14 20.51 9.42
N ARG A 196 2.31 21.56 9.50
CA ARG A 196 1.75 22.20 8.29
C ARG A 196 2.84 22.74 7.37
N ARG A 197 3.89 23.34 7.94
CA ARG A 197 5.04 23.86 7.17
C ARG A 197 5.78 22.72 6.48
N HIS A 198 6.06 21.64 7.19
CA HIS A 198 6.73 20.46 6.65
C HIS A 198 5.91 19.85 5.50
N VAL A 199 4.64 19.55 5.72
CA VAL A 199 3.74 18.95 4.70
C VAL A 199 3.65 19.82 3.44
N ARG A 200 3.53 21.15 3.61
CA ARG A 200 3.50 22.08 2.47
C ARG A 200 4.80 22.08 1.68
N ALA A 201 5.94 22.01 2.33
CA ALA A 201 7.24 21.97 1.67
C ALA A 201 7.41 20.67 0.86
N GLU A 202 7.07 19.53 1.44
CA GLU A 202 7.14 18.24 0.75
C GLU A 202 6.21 18.19 -0.47
N ILE A 203 4.95 18.61 -0.33
CA ILE A 203 4.00 18.66 -1.45
C ILE A 203 4.48 19.64 -2.53
N ALA A 204 5.00 20.80 -2.15
CA ALA A 204 5.52 21.79 -3.10
C ALA A 204 6.65 21.23 -3.97
N SER A 205 7.48 20.32 -3.43
CA SER A 205 8.59 19.68 -4.15
C SER A 205 8.14 18.87 -5.37
N VAL A 206 6.92 18.33 -5.36
CA VAL A 206 6.36 17.49 -6.44
C VAL A 206 5.26 18.18 -7.24
N THR A 207 4.70 19.31 -6.76
CA THR A 207 3.56 19.99 -7.37
C THR A 207 3.82 20.32 -8.84
N GLY A 208 5.03 20.79 -9.19
CA GLY A 208 5.38 21.10 -10.58
C GLY A 208 5.35 19.88 -11.51
N ARG A 209 5.64 18.69 -11.01
CA ARG A 209 5.51 17.43 -11.79
C ARG A 209 4.03 17.09 -12.05
N ILE A 210 3.20 17.19 -11.02
CA ILE A 210 1.75 16.91 -11.10
C ILE A 210 1.07 17.91 -12.05
N LEU A 211 1.35 19.21 -11.91
CA LEU A 211 0.73 20.24 -12.75
C LEU A 211 1.12 20.11 -14.23
N ARG A 212 2.36 19.69 -14.54
CA ARG A 212 2.77 19.45 -15.94
C ARG A 212 2.04 18.27 -16.59
N ALA A 213 1.53 17.31 -15.81
CA ALA A 213 0.69 16.24 -16.33
C ALA A 213 -0.68 16.73 -16.85
N GLY A 214 -1.09 17.94 -16.48
CA GLY A 214 -2.34 18.56 -16.88
C GLY A 214 -3.39 18.60 -15.77
N GLU A 215 -4.43 19.38 -15.98
CA GLU A 215 -5.51 19.57 -15.01
C GLU A 215 -6.36 18.30 -14.89
N PRO A 216 -6.58 17.76 -13.69
CA PRO A 216 -7.40 16.58 -13.50
C PRO A 216 -8.89 16.91 -13.66
N SER A 217 -9.60 16.05 -14.37
CA SER A 217 -11.07 16.12 -14.46
C SER A 217 -11.74 15.70 -13.14
N ILE A 218 -11.11 14.74 -12.44
CA ILE A 218 -11.55 14.22 -11.14
C ILE A 218 -10.33 13.98 -10.24
N ALA A 219 -10.46 14.40 -8.98
CA ALA A 219 -9.54 14.01 -7.91
C ALA A 219 -10.19 12.94 -7.04
N VAL A 220 -9.48 11.85 -6.81
CA VAL A 220 -9.94 10.70 -6.02
C VAL A 220 -9.02 10.52 -4.83
N ALA A 221 -9.61 10.55 -3.64
CA ALA A 221 -8.93 10.28 -2.39
C ALA A 221 -9.19 8.83 -1.97
N THR A 222 -8.13 8.10 -1.64
CA THR A 222 -8.17 6.72 -1.19
C THR A 222 -7.66 6.57 0.24
N SER A 223 -7.74 5.36 0.80
CA SER A 223 -7.31 4.98 2.14
C SER A 223 -8.29 5.26 3.28
N LYS A 224 -7.91 4.72 4.45
CA LYS A 224 -8.68 4.89 5.69
C LYS A 224 -8.61 6.33 6.19
N THR A 225 -7.48 7.01 5.99
CA THR A 225 -7.28 8.39 6.46
C THR A 225 -8.35 9.33 5.90
N PHE A 226 -8.56 9.30 4.58
CA PHE A 226 -9.59 10.14 3.95
C PHE A 226 -11.03 9.76 4.33
N ARG A 227 -11.28 8.51 4.68
CA ARG A 227 -12.63 8.08 5.10
C ARG A 227 -12.98 8.51 6.53
N GLN A 228 -12.03 9.03 7.28
CA GLN A 228 -12.21 9.50 8.66
C GLN A 228 -12.23 11.03 8.77
N LEU A 229 -12.01 11.74 7.65
CA LEU A 229 -12.16 13.20 7.53
C LEU A 229 -13.59 13.58 7.14
#